data_a34c21442b7d2e80e663814688269a57
#
_entry.id   a34c21442b7d2e80e663814688269a57
#
_cell.length_a   1.000
_cell.length_b   1.000
_cell.length_c   1.000
_cell.angle_alpha   90.00
_cell.angle_beta   90.00
_cell.angle_gamma   90.00
#
_symmetry.space_group_name_H-M   'P 1'
#
loop_
_entity.id
_entity.type
_entity.pdbx_description
1 polymer ?
#
loop_
_entity_poly.entity_id
_entity_poly.type
_entity_poly.pdbx_seq_one_letter_code
_entity_poly.pdbx_strand_id
1 'polypeptide(L)'
;MNDFRLDTQNYLILLTAFINLTFAAFIYIRGKAKKSNISYSIFTFGVVLWSIGMFMYRGTADHDLAVFWAKFLYFASGSIPISLLYFSFVFPQEVLKISRLKKFIIFGLPVLIILTSFIPNFVVKDIIIGRSIENEMVFGPGYNFWSFYLLLYFLWSFINLLKTYKKSSSIVKLQVKYILIGATIALVGGTITNLLLPAIGNTSFFGEL
;
A
#
# COMPACT_ATOMS: atom_id res chain seq x y z
N MET A 1 -25.37 11.34 -16.69
CA MET A 1 -23.99 11.82 -16.49
C MET A 1 -23.61 11.37 -15.10
N ASN A 2 -22.67 10.45 -15.00
CA ASN A 2 -22.21 9.98 -13.67
C ASN A 2 -21.36 11.09 -13.07
N ASP A 3 -21.93 11.84 -12.13
CA ASP A 3 -21.23 12.93 -11.49
C ASP A 3 -20.12 12.35 -10.61
N PHE A 4 -18.87 12.59 -11.01
CA PHE A 4 -17.72 12.26 -10.19
C PHE A 4 -17.74 13.19 -8.96
N ARG A 5 -17.70 12.60 -7.78
CA ARG A 5 -17.83 13.31 -6.51
C ARG A 5 -16.46 13.79 -6.04
N LEU A 6 -16.37 15.06 -5.71
CA LEU A 6 -15.13 15.68 -5.20
C LEU A 6 -15.39 16.34 -3.85
N ASP A 7 -14.55 16.04 -2.90
CA ASP A 7 -14.49 16.66 -1.58
C ASP A 7 -13.07 17.05 -1.18
N THR A 8 -12.92 17.67 -0.03
CA THR A 8 -11.61 18.07 0.51
C THR A 8 -10.68 16.86 0.67
N GLN A 9 -11.20 15.70 1.07
CA GLN A 9 -10.39 14.49 1.24
C GLN A 9 -9.85 13.99 -0.10
N ASN A 10 -10.65 14.04 -1.16
CA ASN A 10 -10.21 13.68 -2.52
C ASN A 10 -9.04 14.57 -2.99
N TYR A 11 -9.07 15.86 -2.72
CA TYR A 11 -7.95 16.75 -3.04
C TYR A 11 -6.70 16.42 -2.21
N LEU A 12 -6.84 16.08 -0.92
CA LEU A 12 -5.72 15.65 -0.09
C LEU A 12 -5.10 14.33 -0.58
N ILE A 13 -5.93 13.38 -1.04
CA ILE A 13 -5.46 12.12 -1.64
C ILE A 13 -4.68 12.38 -2.93
N LEU A 14 -5.17 13.26 -3.80
CA LEU A 14 -4.45 13.66 -5.02
C LEU A 14 -3.13 14.36 -4.70
N LEU A 15 -3.13 15.27 -3.73
CA LEU A 15 -1.90 15.92 -3.27
C LEU A 15 -0.89 14.89 -2.75
N THR A 16 -1.35 13.90 -1.99
CA THR A 16 -0.52 12.79 -1.51
C THR A 16 0.05 11.99 -2.68
N ALA A 17 -0.76 11.67 -3.69
CA ALA A 17 -0.29 10.99 -4.90
C ALA A 17 0.79 11.81 -5.62
N PHE A 18 0.58 13.12 -5.80
CA PHE A 18 1.54 14.00 -6.47
C PHE A 18 2.86 14.11 -5.71
N ILE A 19 2.82 14.29 -4.40
CA ILE A 19 4.03 14.35 -3.55
C ILE A 19 4.81 13.03 -3.66
N ASN A 20 4.14 11.89 -3.51
CA ASN A 20 4.79 10.58 -3.59
C ASN A 20 5.34 10.30 -5.00
N LEU A 21 4.64 10.71 -6.06
CA LEU A 21 5.13 10.58 -7.43
C LEU A 21 6.43 11.38 -7.63
N THR A 22 6.45 12.62 -7.14
CA THR A 22 7.64 13.48 -7.19
C THR A 22 8.81 12.85 -6.45
N PHE A 23 8.58 12.30 -5.26
CA PHE A 23 9.61 11.58 -4.49
C PHE A 23 10.09 10.32 -5.20
N ALA A 24 9.19 9.50 -5.73
CA ALA A 24 9.55 8.28 -6.46
C ALA A 24 10.41 8.61 -7.68
N ALA A 25 10.02 9.60 -8.48
CA ALA A 25 10.77 10.06 -9.65
C ALA A 25 12.14 10.63 -9.25
N PHE A 26 12.19 11.49 -8.23
CA PHE A 26 13.44 12.09 -7.76
C PHE A 26 14.45 11.04 -7.29
N ILE A 27 14.01 10.08 -6.46
CA ILE A 27 14.87 9.01 -5.94
C ILE A 27 15.35 8.10 -7.08
N TYR A 28 14.47 7.76 -8.03
CA TYR A 28 14.82 6.97 -9.20
C TYR A 28 15.87 7.66 -10.06
N ILE A 29 15.64 8.91 -10.45
CA ILE A 29 16.53 9.66 -11.36
C ILE A 29 17.90 9.89 -10.70
N ARG A 30 17.92 10.29 -9.43
CA ARG A 30 19.16 10.55 -8.70
C ARG A 30 19.94 9.30 -8.31
N GLY A 31 19.28 8.17 -8.19
CA GLY A 31 19.87 6.97 -7.62
C GLY A 31 19.68 5.68 -8.41
N LYS A 32 19.40 5.74 -9.71
CA LYS A 32 19.14 4.57 -10.58
C LYS A 32 20.25 3.51 -10.62
N ALA A 33 21.46 3.83 -10.20
CA ALA A 33 22.56 2.87 -10.08
C ALA A 33 22.46 1.97 -8.82
N LYS A 34 21.66 2.36 -7.80
CA LYS A 34 21.54 1.65 -6.54
C LYS A 34 20.22 0.89 -6.46
N LYS A 35 20.28 -0.41 -6.16
CA LYS A 35 19.08 -1.27 -6.01
C LYS A 35 18.17 -0.80 -4.89
N SER A 36 18.73 -0.28 -3.80
CA SER A 36 17.96 0.30 -2.70
C SER A 36 17.12 1.49 -3.15
N ASN A 37 17.67 2.39 -3.97
CA ASN A 37 16.92 3.53 -4.47
C ASN A 37 15.83 3.11 -5.45
N ILE A 38 16.13 2.16 -6.35
CA ILE A 38 15.12 1.61 -7.26
C ILE A 38 13.98 0.96 -6.47
N SER A 39 14.31 0.10 -5.48
CA SER A 39 13.29 -0.59 -4.69
C SER A 39 12.46 0.37 -3.84
N TYR A 40 13.07 1.42 -3.30
CA TYR A 40 12.34 2.46 -2.55
C TYR A 40 11.43 3.29 -3.48
N SER A 41 11.90 3.60 -4.71
CA SER A 41 11.05 4.26 -5.71
C SER A 41 9.85 3.40 -6.09
N ILE A 42 10.03 2.09 -6.27
CA ILE A 42 8.92 1.15 -6.55
C ILE A 42 7.93 1.11 -5.37
N PHE A 43 8.43 1.06 -4.13
CA PHE A 43 7.60 1.14 -2.92
C PHE A 43 6.77 2.42 -2.89
N THR A 44 7.41 3.58 -3.12
CA THR A 44 6.74 4.88 -3.13
C THR A 44 5.74 5.00 -4.29
N PHE A 45 6.07 4.43 -5.46
CA PHE A 45 5.16 4.36 -6.59
C PHE A 45 3.93 3.47 -6.31
N GLY A 46 4.09 2.41 -5.53
CA GLY A 46 2.97 1.62 -5.01
C GLY A 46 1.97 2.47 -4.21
N VAL A 47 2.49 3.39 -3.38
CA VAL A 47 1.65 4.36 -2.65
C VAL A 47 0.91 5.32 -3.60
N VAL A 48 1.57 5.74 -4.71
CA VAL A 48 0.90 6.57 -5.75
C VAL A 48 -0.27 5.81 -6.36
N LEU A 49 -0.07 4.55 -6.77
CA LEU A 49 -1.13 3.74 -7.36
C LEU A 49 -2.28 3.53 -6.36
N TRP A 50 -1.96 3.27 -5.09
CA TRP A 50 -2.96 3.15 -4.04
C TRP A 50 -3.75 4.46 -3.86
N SER A 51 -3.08 5.61 -3.83
CA SER A 51 -3.74 6.92 -3.71
C SER A 51 -4.66 7.22 -4.90
N ILE A 52 -4.22 6.89 -6.13
CA ILE A 52 -5.06 7.03 -7.33
C ILE A 52 -6.28 6.10 -7.24
N GLY A 53 -6.08 4.83 -6.85
CA GLY A 53 -7.18 3.89 -6.65
C GLY A 53 -8.20 4.38 -5.63
N MET A 54 -7.72 4.92 -4.50
CA MET A 54 -8.58 5.49 -3.45
C MET A 54 -9.35 6.71 -3.95
N PHE A 55 -8.68 7.64 -4.63
CA PHE A 55 -9.32 8.81 -5.23
C PHE A 55 -10.46 8.43 -6.20
N MET A 56 -10.18 7.50 -7.10
CA MET A 56 -11.15 7.03 -8.07
C MET A 56 -12.30 6.26 -7.43
N TYR A 57 -12.00 5.38 -6.48
CA TYR A 57 -13.00 4.63 -5.73
C TYR A 57 -13.97 5.55 -4.97
N ARG A 58 -13.43 6.56 -4.28
CA ARG A 58 -14.26 7.51 -3.52
C ARG A 58 -15.08 8.41 -4.42
N GLY A 59 -14.49 8.87 -5.53
CA GLY A 59 -15.12 9.85 -6.42
C GLY A 59 -16.21 9.27 -7.30
N THR A 60 -16.17 7.98 -7.65
CA THR A 60 -17.16 7.41 -8.59
C THR A 60 -18.50 7.10 -7.93
N ALA A 61 -19.59 7.45 -8.62
CA ALA A 61 -20.96 7.10 -8.26
C ALA A 61 -21.52 5.92 -9.07
N ASP A 62 -20.76 5.44 -10.05
CA ASP A 62 -21.09 4.25 -10.84
C ASP A 62 -20.66 2.98 -10.09
N HIS A 63 -21.58 2.03 -9.95
CA HIS A 63 -21.35 0.79 -9.18
C HIS A 63 -20.22 -0.05 -9.78
N ASP A 64 -20.22 -0.28 -11.09
CA ASP A 64 -19.25 -1.17 -11.73
C ASP A 64 -17.84 -0.58 -11.71
N LEU A 65 -17.74 0.73 -11.92
CA LEU A 65 -16.49 1.47 -11.77
C LEU A 65 -16.02 1.49 -10.32
N ALA A 66 -16.91 1.61 -9.34
CA ALA A 66 -16.55 1.55 -7.92
C ALA A 66 -15.98 0.16 -7.55
N VAL A 67 -16.60 -0.92 -8.02
CA VAL A 67 -16.09 -2.28 -7.84
C VAL A 67 -14.71 -2.47 -8.50
N PHE A 68 -14.53 -1.96 -9.71
CA PHE A 68 -13.23 -2.01 -10.40
C PHE A 68 -12.16 -1.27 -9.61
N TRP A 69 -12.43 -0.03 -9.21
CA TRP A 69 -11.45 0.78 -8.46
C TRP A 69 -11.17 0.25 -7.07
N ALA A 70 -12.15 -0.37 -6.40
CA ALA A 70 -11.93 -1.08 -5.16
C ALA A 70 -10.97 -2.27 -5.34
N LYS A 71 -11.16 -3.09 -6.37
CA LYS A 71 -10.24 -4.20 -6.70
C LYS A 71 -8.83 -3.69 -7.02
N PHE A 72 -8.75 -2.61 -7.82
CA PHE A 72 -7.46 -1.96 -8.12
C PHE A 72 -6.78 -1.41 -6.86
N LEU A 73 -7.54 -0.82 -5.94
CA LEU A 73 -7.05 -0.34 -4.65
C LEU A 73 -6.38 -1.47 -3.85
N TYR A 74 -7.01 -2.65 -3.77
CA TYR A 74 -6.44 -3.83 -3.10
C TYR A 74 -5.23 -4.37 -3.85
N PHE A 75 -5.24 -4.40 -5.16
CA PHE A 75 -4.06 -4.75 -5.97
C PHE A 75 -2.88 -3.81 -5.68
N ALA A 76 -3.11 -2.50 -5.72
CA ALA A 76 -2.07 -1.49 -5.47
C ALA A 76 -1.54 -1.57 -4.04
N SER A 77 -2.43 -1.64 -3.02
CA SER A 77 -2.03 -1.73 -1.61
C SER A 77 -1.28 -3.02 -1.30
N GLY A 78 -1.61 -4.14 -1.95
CA GLY A 78 -0.87 -5.40 -1.81
C GLY A 78 0.57 -5.31 -2.34
N SER A 79 0.84 -4.46 -3.32
CA SER A 79 2.20 -4.27 -3.87
C SER A 79 3.14 -3.52 -2.93
N ILE A 80 2.61 -2.73 -2.00
CA ILE A 80 3.39 -1.89 -1.07
C ILE A 80 4.26 -2.73 -0.12
N PRO A 81 3.73 -3.70 0.65
CA PRO A 81 4.51 -4.47 1.61
C PRO A 81 5.58 -5.36 0.95
N ILE A 82 5.31 -5.92 -0.23
CA ILE A 82 6.32 -6.71 -0.95
C ILE A 82 7.50 -5.82 -1.41
N SER A 83 7.21 -4.61 -1.88
CA SER A 83 8.24 -3.66 -2.30
C SER A 83 9.08 -3.17 -1.12
N LEU A 84 8.45 -2.90 0.04
CA LEU A 84 9.12 -2.54 1.28
C LEU A 84 9.97 -3.70 1.81
N LEU A 85 9.48 -4.94 1.71
CA LEU A 85 10.24 -6.13 2.10
C LEU A 85 11.48 -6.30 1.23
N TYR A 86 11.35 -6.13 -0.10
CA TYR A 86 12.49 -6.17 -0.99
C TYR A 86 13.52 -5.08 -0.65
N PHE A 87 13.05 -3.84 -0.44
CA PHE A 87 13.91 -2.76 0.02
C PHE A 87 14.65 -3.12 1.31
N SER A 88 13.96 -3.68 2.31
CA SER A 88 14.56 -4.05 3.60
C SER A 88 15.66 -5.10 3.49
N PHE A 89 15.64 -5.92 2.44
CA PHE A 89 16.68 -6.91 2.17
C PHE A 89 17.90 -6.33 1.44
N VAL A 90 17.68 -5.38 0.53
CA VAL A 90 18.80 -4.83 -0.28
C VAL A 90 19.49 -3.65 0.40
N PHE A 91 18.80 -2.92 1.25
CA PHE A 91 19.35 -1.77 1.95
C PHE A 91 20.14 -2.18 3.20
N PRO A 92 21.35 -1.63 3.47
CA PRO A 92 22.15 -0.72 2.63
C PRO A 92 23.17 -1.45 1.74
N GLN A 93 23.21 -2.77 1.77
CA GLN A 93 24.31 -3.58 1.18
C GLN A 93 24.21 -3.74 -0.34
N GLU A 94 23.10 -3.32 -0.96
CA GLU A 94 22.83 -3.40 -2.41
C GLU A 94 22.83 -4.85 -2.98
N VAL A 95 22.82 -5.87 -2.10
CA VAL A 95 22.90 -7.29 -2.48
C VAL A 95 21.84 -8.10 -1.78
N LEU A 96 21.04 -8.80 -2.56
CA LEU A 96 20.07 -9.78 -2.07
C LEU A 96 20.71 -11.18 -1.99
N LYS A 97 21.17 -11.58 -0.80
CA LYS A 97 21.83 -12.86 -0.56
C LYS A 97 20.84 -13.96 -0.16
N ILE A 98 19.94 -14.34 -1.07
CA ILE A 98 19.00 -15.45 -0.86
C ILE A 98 18.96 -16.35 -2.11
N SER A 99 18.67 -17.66 -1.91
CA SER A 99 18.58 -18.63 -2.99
C SER A 99 17.42 -18.28 -3.97
N ARG A 100 17.46 -18.83 -5.19
CA ARG A 100 16.41 -18.60 -6.21
C ARG A 100 15.04 -19.07 -5.72
N LEU A 101 14.98 -20.23 -5.06
CA LEU A 101 13.72 -20.75 -4.49
C LEU A 101 13.15 -19.81 -3.42
N LYS A 102 13.98 -19.31 -2.52
CA LYS A 102 13.55 -18.34 -1.50
C LYS A 102 13.06 -17.03 -2.14
N LYS A 103 13.70 -16.55 -3.22
CA LYS A 103 13.22 -15.38 -3.97
C LYS A 103 11.81 -15.62 -4.53
N PHE A 104 11.58 -16.79 -5.13
CA PHE A 104 10.28 -17.14 -5.67
C PHE A 104 9.21 -17.18 -4.57
N ILE A 105 9.48 -17.85 -3.45
CA ILE A 105 8.52 -17.94 -2.33
C ILE A 105 8.24 -16.56 -1.73
N ILE A 106 9.28 -15.73 -1.52
CA ILE A 106 9.14 -14.43 -0.85
C ILE A 106 8.53 -13.36 -1.76
N PHE A 107 8.77 -13.40 -3.06
CA PHE A 107 8.34 -12.36 -3.99
C PHE A 107 7.36 -12.85 -5.06
N GLY A 108 7.47 -14.11 -5.50
CA GLY A 108 6.57 -14.66 -6.53
C GLY A 108 5.20 -15.05 -5.98
N LEU A 109 5.17 -15.77 -4.85
CA LEU A 109 3.90 -16.16 -4.22
C LEU A 109 3.01 -14.96 -3.85
N PRO A 110 3.52 -13.87 -3.25
CA PRO A 110 2.71 -12.68 -2.99
C PRO A 110 2.10 -12.04 -4.23
N VAL A 111 2.77 -12.09 -5.37
CA VAL A 111 2.19 -11.58 -6.62
C VAL A 111 0.89 -12.34 -6.95
N LEU A 112 0.86 -13.66 -6.74
CA LEU A 112 -0.37 -14.43 -6.93
C LEU A 112 -1.47 -14.02 -5.95
N ILE A 113 -1.10 -13.76 -4.68
CA ILE A 113 -2.05 -13.28 -3.67
C ILE A 113 -2.61 -11.90 -4.06
N ILE A 114 -1.76 -10.99 -4.52
CA ILE A 114 -2.17 -9.65 -4.97
C ILE A 114 -3.15 -9.76 -6.15
N LEU A 115 -2.90 -10.66 -7.09
CA LEU A 115 -3.77 -10.88 -8.24
C LEU A 115 -5.16 -11.41 -7.85
N THR A 116 -5.31 -12.05 -6.69
CA THR A 116 -6.63 -12.48 -6.19
C THR A 116 -7.60 -11.33 -5.94
N SER A 117 -7.11 -10.08 -5.83
CA SER A 117 -7.96 -8.89 -5.70
C SER A 117 -8.89 -8.70 -6.90
N PHE A 118 -8.52 -9.22 -8.09
CA PHE A 118 -9.35 -9.15 -9.28
C PHE A 118 -10.31 -10.34 -9.43
N ILE A 119 -10.18 -11.39 -8.60
CA ILE A 119 -11.12 -12.51 -8.62
C ILE A 119 -12.48 -11.99 -8.13
N PRO A 120 -13.57 -12.23 -8.91
CA PRO A 120 -14.91 -11.80 -8.51
C PRO A 120 -15.30 -12.33 -7.13
N ASN A 121 -15.85 -11.45 -6.31
CA ASN A 121 -16.38 -11.75 -4.97
C ASN A 121 -15.38 -12.34 -3.95
N PHE A 122 -14.06 -12.36 -4.26
CA PHE A 122 -13.08 -12.99 -3.39
C PHE A 122 -12.56 -12.03 -2.32
N VAL A 123 -11.88 -10.94 -2.68
CA VAL A 123 -11.42 -9.91 -1.71
C VAL A 123 -12.49 -8.83 -1.53
N VAL A 124 -12.95 -8.25 -2.62
CA VAL A 124 -14.07 -7.31 -2.67
C VAL A 124 -15.25 -8.05 -3.27
N LYS A 125 -16.32 -8.19 -2.48
CA LYS A 125 -17.54 -8.86 -2.90
C LYS A 125 -18.46 -7.92 -3.67
N ASP A 126 -18.71 -6.74 -3.09
CA ASP A 126 -19.62 -5.74 -3.62
C ASP A 126 -19.30 -4.35 -3.09
N ILE A 127 -19.92 -3.33 -3.66
CA ILE A 127 -19.85 -1.94 -3.20
C ILE A 127 -21.27 -1.39 -3.07
N ILE A 128 -21.57 -0.85 -1.90
CA ILE A 128 -22.80 -0.10 -1.68
C ILE A 128 -22.50 1.37 -1.98
N ILE A 129 -23.12 1.89 -3.03
CA ILE A 129 -22.94 3.30 -3.41
C ILE A 129 -23.64 4.19 -2.38
N GLY A 130 -22.87 4.96 -1.63
CA GLY A 130 -23.38 5.90 -0.64
C GLY A 130 -24.15 7.05 -1.28
N ARG A 131 -25.12 7.62 -0.58
CA ARG A 131 -25.81 8.85 -1.01
C ARG A 131 -24.91 10.09 -0.88
N SER A 132 -23.94 10.05 0.04
CA SER A 132 -22.85 11.01 0.19
C SER A 132 -21.60 10.52 -0.58
N ILE A 133 -20.42 11.10 -0.31
CA ILE A 133 -19.17 10.79 -1.02
C ILE A 133 -18.59 9.40 -0.65
N GLU A 134 -19.07 8.77 0.41
CA GLU A 134 -18.51 7.52 0.87
C GLU A 134 -19.24 6.30 0.29
N ASN A 135 -18.47 5.51 -0.48
CA ASN A 135 -18.87 4.18 -0.91
C ASN A 135 -18.48 3.16 0.17
N GLU A 136 -19.34 2.21 0.47
CA GLU A 136 -19.09 1.16 1.46
C GLU A 136 -18.68 -0.14 0.79
N MET A 137 -17.56 -0.73 1.26
CA MET A 137 -17.05 -2.00 0.73
C MET A 137 -17.69 -3.19 1.45
N VAL A 138 -18.25 -4.12 0.67
CA VAL A 138 -18.64 -5.43 1.14
C VAL A 138 -17.51 -6.41 0.85
N PHE A 139 -16.91 -6.98 1.91
CA PHE A 139 -15.77 -7.86 1.77
C PHE A 139 -16.15 -9.30 1.46
N GLY A 140 -15.32 -9.96 0.66
CA GLY A 140 -15.44 -11.37 0.34
C GLY A 140 -14.62 -12.28 1.29
N PRO A 141 -14.72 -13.60 1.13
CA PRO A 141 -14.07 -14.58 2.02
C PRO A 141 -12.53 -14.50 1.99
N GLY A 142 -11.94 -14.00 0.90
CA GLY A 142 -10.48 -13.83 0.77
C GLY A 142 -9.90 -12.64 1.50
N TYR A 143 -10.73 -11.71 2.00
CA TYR A 143 -10.28 -10.48 2.64
C TYR A 143 -9.37 -10.73 3.86
N ASN A 144 -9.75 -11.66 4.75
CA ASN A 144 -8.96 -11.97 5.93
C ASN A 144 -7.59 -12.57 5.58
N PHE A 145 -7.54 -13.44 4.57
CA PHE A 145 -6.29 -14.01 4.06
C PHE A 145 -5.40 -12.92 3.45
N TRP A 146 -5.98 -12.02 2.66
CA TRP A 146 -5.29 -10.89 2.07
C TRP A 146 -4.75 -9.93 3.14
N SER A 147 -5.54 -9.60 4.15
CA SER A 147 -5.14 -8.76 5.29
C SER A 147 -3.99 -9.37 6.09
N PHE A 148 -4.05 -10.70 6.33
CA PHE A 148 -2.98 -11.42 7.01
C PHE A 148 -1.66 -11.35 6.22
N TYR A 149 -1.72 -11.55 4.89
CA TYR A 149 -0.56 -11.36 4.01
C TYR A 149 0.04 -9.97 4.17
N LEU A 150 -0.77 -8.93 4.09
CA LEU A 150 -0.32 -7.54 4.20
C LEU A 150 0.41 -7.28 5.52
N LEU A 151 -0.21 -7.67 6.64
CA LEU A 151 0.38 -7.49 7.98
C LEU A 151 1.68 -8.29 8.14
N LEU A 152 1.71 -9.54 7.69
CA LEU A 152 2.90 -10.41 7.77
C LEU A 152 4.10 -9.78 7.04
N TYR A 153 3.89 -9.29 5.82
CA TYR A 153 4.96 -8.70 5.01
C TYR A 153 5.44 -7.36 5.54
N PHE A 154 4.54 -6.53 6.07
CA PHE A 154 4.94 -5.31 6.77
C PHE A 154 5.76 -5.63 8.01
N LEU A 155 5.30 -6.53 8.87
CA LEU A 155 6.02 -6.91 10.08
C LEU A 155 7.42 -7.47 9.75
N TRP A 156 7.51 -8.32 8.73
CA TRP A 156 8.81 -8.83 8.28
C TRP A 156 9.75 -7.72 7.81
N SER A 157 9.23 -6.79 7.01
CA SER A 157 10.00 -5.62 6.57
C SER A 157 10.51 -4.80 7.76
N PHE A 158 9.65 -4.56 8.74
CA PHE A 158 10.01 -3.85 9.98
C PHE A 158 11.10 -4.58 10.76
N ILE A 159 10.99 -5.88 10.96
CA ILE A 159 11.99 -6.68 11.67
C ILE A 159 13.34 -6.57 10.96
N ASN A 160 13.38 -6.64 9.63
CA ASN A 160 14.61 -6.49 8.87
C ASN A 160 15.21 -5.08 9.01
N LEU A 161 14.39 -4.04 8.90
CA LEU A 161 14.84 -2.66 9.06
C LEU A 161 15.33 -2.39 10.50
N LEU A 162 14.67 -2.94 11.54
CA LEU A 162 15.12 -2.85 12.92
C LEU A 162 16.48 -3.55 13.13
N LYS A 163 16.69 -4.72 12.51
CA LYS A 163 17.99 -5.40 12.52
C LYS A 163 19.06 -4.54 11.86
N THR A 164 18.75 -3.91 10.73
CA THR A 164 19.64 -2.98 10.04
C THR A 164 19.94 -1.76 10.91
N TYR A 165 18.94 -1.15 11.54
CA TYR A 165 19.10 -0.02 12.46
C TYR A 165 20.09 -0.34 13.61
N LYS A 166 19.94 -1.51 14.24
CA LYS A 166 20.80 -1.95 15.36
C LYS A 166 22.25 -2.18 14.92
N LYS A 167 22.47 -2.62 13.69
CA LYS A 167 23.82 -2.96 13.16
C LYS A 167 24.52 -1.81 12.46
N SER A 168 23.80 -0.74 12.13
CA SER A 168 24.32 0.40 11.37
C SER A 168 24.80 1.51 12.30
N SER A 169 25.71 2.34 11.77
CA SER A 169 26.22 3.53 12.42
C SER A 169 25.96 4.79 11.56
N SER A 170 26.12 5.97 12.16
CA SER A 170 26.11 7.26 11.47
C SER A 170 24.90 7.48 10.54
N ILE A 171 25.15 7.86 9.29
CA ILE A 171 24.14 8.26 8.28
C ILE A 171 23.14 7.13 8.00
N VAL A 172 23.61 5.88 7.85
CA VAL A 172 22.72 4.74 7.56
C VAL A 172 21.72 4.53 8.69
N LYS A 173 22.16 4.62 9.94
CA LYS A 173 21.28 4.50 11.11
C LYS A 173 20.20 5.60 11.10
N LEU A 174 20.56 6.82 10.74
CA LEU A 174 19.62 7.94 10.66
C LEU A 174 18.59 7.71 9.53
N GLN A 175 19.03 7.26 8.35
CA GLN A 175 18.14 6.93 7.23
C GLN A 175 17.12 5.86 7.63
N VAL A 176 17.58 4.75 8.25
CA VAL A 176 16.66 3.68 8.71
C VAL A 176 15.70 4.19 9.76
N LYS A 177 16.15 5.07 10.69
CA LYS A 177 15.27 5.68 11.70
C LYS A 177 14.10 6.43 11.06
N TYR A 178 14.36 7.28 10.08
CA TYR A 178 13.29 8.04 9.40
C TYR A 178 12.36 7.13 8.61
N ILE A 179 12.89 6.10 7.94
CA ILE A 179 12.07 5.11 7.22
C ILE A 179 11.16 4.37 8.20
N LEU A 180 11.70 3.91 9.34
CA LEU A 180 10.92 3.22 10.37
C LEU A 180 9.82 4.12 10.94
N ILE A 181 10.13 5.39 11.26
CA ILE A 181 9.12 6.33 11.77
C ILE A 181 8.01 6.54 10.75
N GLY A 182 8.35 6.88 9.50
CA GLY A 182 7.34 7.10 8.45
C GLY A 182 6.51 5.84 8.15
N ALA A 183 7.17 4.68 8.07
CA ALA A 183 6.48 3.42 7.83
C ALA A 183 5.60 3.00 9.04
N THR A 184 6.00 3.30 10.29
CA THR A 184 5.18 3.05 11.49
C THR A 184 3.92 3.90 11.45
N ILE A 185 4.03 5.20 11.18
CA ILE A 185 2.86 6.09 11.08
C ILE A 185 1.91 5.61 9.99
N ALA A 186 2.45 5.27 8.80
CA ALA A 186 1.65 4.77 7.70
C ALA A 186 0.99 3.41 8.00
N LEU A 187 1.72 2.48 8.64
CA LEU A 187 1.20 1.17 9.01
C LEU A 187 0.09 1.28 10.07
N VAL A 188 0.34 2.03 11.14
CA VAL A 188 -0.66 2.20 12.22
C VAL A 188 -1.90 2.91 11.67
N GLY A 189 -1.73 4.04 10.98
CA GLY A 189 -2.84 4.74 10.34
C GLY A 189 -3.60 3.86 9.36
N GLY A 190 -2.89 3.24 8.41
CA GLY A 190 -3.51 2.38 7.39
C GLY A 190 -4.17 1.12 7.98
N THR A 191 -3.61 0.53 9.04
CA THR A 191 -4.24 -0.62 9.72
C THR A 191 -5.54 -0.19 10.39
N ILE A 192 -5.52 0.93 11.11
CA ILE A 192 -6.74 1.44 11.77
C ILE A 192 -7.80 1.76 10.72
N THR A 193 -7.48 2.57 9.73
CA THR A 193 -8.47 3.09 8.77
C THR A 193 -8.96 2.06 7.76
N ASN A 194 -8.09 1.16 7.30
CA ASN A 194 -8.42 0.24 6.19
C ASN A 194 -8.64 -1.21 6.61
N LEU A 195 -8.30 -1.59 7.85
CA LEU A 195 -8.49 -2.95 8.34
C LEU A 195 -9.42 -2.99 9.57
N LEU A 196 -9.13 -2.20 10.62
CA LEU A 196 -9.87 -2.29 11.86
C LEU A 196 -11.25 -1.63 11.77
N LEU A 197 -11.33 -0.40 11.29
CA LEU A 197 -12.61 0.31 11.18
C LEU A 197 -13.62 -0.41 10.29
N PRO A 198 -13.26 -0.90 9.09
CA PRO A 198 -14.18 -1.71 8.29
C PRO A 198 -14.57 -3.02 8.98
N ALA A 199 -13.66 -3.68 9.72
CA ALA A 199 -13.94 -4.95 10.38
C ALA A 199 -14.95 -4.83 11.55
N ILE A 200 -15.02 -3.66 12.21
CA ILE A 200 -15.99 -3.39 13.31
C ILE A 200 -17.26 -2.67 12.83
N GLY A 201 -17.44 -2.53 11.51
CA GLY A 201 -18.63 -1.92 10.91
C GLY A 201 -18.75 -0.40 11.12
N ASN A 202 -17.70 0.26 11.58
CA ASN A 202 -17.67 1.70 11.81
C ASN A 202 -17.00 2.40 10.62
N THR A 203 -17.74 2.60 9.54
CA THR A 203 -17.26 3.27 8.31
C THR A 203 -17.23 4.79 8.42
N SER A 204 -17.84 5.36 9.48
CA SER A 204 -18.13 6.79 9.61
C SER A 204 -17.03 7.64 10.27
N PHE A 205 -15.85 7.08 10.62
CA PHE A 205 -14.85 7.88 11.36
C PHE A 205 -14.25 9.04 10.56
N PHE A 206 -14.34 9.02 9.25
CA PHE A 206 -13.90 10.13 8.37
C PHE A 206 -15.06 10.79 7.58
N GLY A 207 -16.31 10.36 7.79
CA GLY A 207 -17.47 10.86 7.06
C GLY A 207 -18.18 12.05 7.69
N GLU A 208 -17.84 12.43 8.91
CA GLU A 208 -18.50 13.52 9.65
C GLU A 208 -17.57 14.70 9.99
N LEU A 209 -16.40 14.78 9.35
CA LEU A 209 -15.54 15.97 9.35
C LEU A 209 -15.61 16.63 7.98
#